data_f3df7c6a3b4cbe4f3ba389852e30cf36
#
_entry.id   f3df7c6a3b4cbe4f3ba389852e30cf36
#
_cell.length_a   1.000
_cell.length_b   1.000
_cell.length_c   1.000
_cell.angle_alpha   90.00
_cell.angle_beta   90.00
_cell.angle_gamma   90.00
#
_symmetry.space_group_name_H-M   'P 1'
#
loop_
_entity.id
_entity.type
_entity.pdbx_description
1 polymer ?
#
loop_
_entity_poly.entity_id
_entity_poly.type
_entity_poly.pdbx_seq_one_letter_code
_entity_poly.pdbx_strand_id
1 'polypeptide(L)'
;KVLWKDDSICTMNIQKITKWKKLKNFDYVHSVQYASFVSLFIKASIVRRIGLPYREFFIWADDWEYTRRISKKEKCYFVPGSVVHHWSNTNVGANIITTEPDRMERFNYMYRNDVVMYRQDGIEGSVYLFIRNILHKIRIYKDGKNVKEKLTLIERATKEGKLFYPKVEFPEGEKF
;
A
#
# COMPACT_ATOMS: atom_id res chain seq x y z
N LYS A 1 -9.59 8.76 10.74
CA LYS A 1 -8.58 8.43 11.74
C LYS A 1 -8.73 6.97 12.16
N VAL A 2 -7.67 6.19 12.11
CA VAL A 2 -7.71 4.78 12.53
C VAL A 2 -6.96 4.64 13.84
N LEU A 3 -7.64 4.04 14.81
CA LEU A 3 -7.10 3.76 16.14
C LEU A 3 -7.01 2.26 16.36
N TRP A 4 -6.08 1.83 17.20
CA TRP A 4 -6.06 0.49 17.76
C TRP A 4 -7.14 0.33 18.85
N LYS A 5 -7.31 -0.88 19.33
CA LYS A 5 -8.24 -1.21 20.41
C LYS A 5 -8.00 -0.40 21.71
N ASP A 6 -6.77 0.02 21.94
CA ASP A 6 -6.30 0.81 23.09
C ASP A 6 -6.31 2.32 22.83
N ASP A 7 -7.02 2.79 21.81
CA ASP A 7 -7.12 4.18 21.38
C ASP A 7 -5.81 4.81 20.84
N SER A 8 -4.73 4.05 20.78
CA SER A 8 -3.50 4.52 20.16
C SER A 8 -3.64 4.60 18.63
N ILE A 9 -2.89 5.52 17.99
CA ILE A 9 -2.96 5.69 16.55
C ILE A 9 -2.41 4.46 15.83
N CYS A 10 -3.21 3.89 14.92
CA CYS A 10 -2.80 2.77 14.07
C CYS A 10 -1.82 3.25 13.00
N THR A 11 -0.54 3.12 13.29
CA THR A 11 0.53 3.60 12.40
C THR A 11 0.69 2.79 11.11
N MET A 12 0.12 1.59 11.05
CA MET A 12 0.11 0.78 9.81
C MET A 12 -0.83 1.35 8.75
N ASN A 13 -1.93 1.97 9.17
CA ASN A 13 -2.96 2.53 8.31
C ASN A 13 -2.87 4.06 8.19
N ILE A 14 -1.67 4.61 8.40
CA ILE A 14 -1.43 6.05 8.27
C ILE A 14 -1.58 6.48 6.81
N GLN A 15 -2.40 7.49 6.60
CA GLN A 15 -2.49 8.20 5.34
C GLN A 15 -1.15 8.88 5.02
N LYS A 16 -0.82 8.91 3.74
CA LYS A 16 0.37 9.60 3.26
C LYS A 16 -0.01 10.81 2.44
N ILE A 17 0.65 11.93 2.72
CA ILE A 17 0.57 13.13 1.89
C ILE A 17 1.25 12.86 0.55
N THR A 18 2.41 12.18 0.58
CA THR A 18 3.14 11.70 -0.60
C THR A 18 3.80 10.36 -0.28
N LYS A 19 4.40 9.68 -1.28
CA LYS A 19 5.19 8.46 -1.06
C LYS A 19 6.36 8.65 -0.08
N TRP A 20 6.88 9.87 0.03
CA TRP A 20 7.99 10.23 0.91
C TRP A 20 7.53 10.70 2.31
N LYS A 21 6.32 11.23 2.40
CA LYS A 21 5.85 11.94 3.59
C LYS A 21 4.60 11.30 4.17
N LYS A 22 4.73 10.73 5.36
CA LYS A 22 3.60 10.28 6.18
C LYS A 22 2.90 11.47 6.82
N LEU A 23 1.59 11.34 7.04
CA LEU A 23 0.85 12.27 7.88
C LEU A 23 1.37 12.19 9.32
N LYS A 24 1.66 13.33 9.93
CA LYS A 24 2.19 13.42 11.31
C LYS A 24 1.18 13.97 12.30
N ASN A 25 0.29 14.87 11.83
CA ASN A 25 -0.76 15.46 12.65
C ASN A 25 -2.11 14.88 12.24
N PHE A 26 -2.85 14.36 13.20
CA PHE A 26 -4.14 13.69 13.02
C PHE A 26 -5.32 14.48 13.59
N ASP A 27 -5.14 15.76 13.92
CA ASP A 27 -6.16 16.61 14.53
C ASP A 27 -6.82 17.56 13.52
N TYR A 28 -6.22 17.70 12.33
CA TYR A 28 -6.73 18.59 11.28
C TYR A 28 -7.01 17.82 9.99
N VAL A 29 -7.86 18.41 9.14
CA VAL A 29 -8.08 17.92 7.78
C VAL A 29 -6.84 18.15 6.94
N HIS A 30 -6.38 17.11 6.26
CA HIS A 30 -5.22 17.17 5.38
C HIS A 30 -5.55 16.58 4.01
N SER A 31 -4.98 17.18 2.95
CA SER A 31 -4.95 16.52 1.64
C SER A 31 -3.99 15.34 1.68
N VAL A 32 -4.43 14.19 1.17
CA VAL A 32 -3.65 12.96 1.14
C VAL A 32 -3.68 12.33 -0.24
N GLN A 33 -2.62 11.58 -0.58
CA GLN A 33 -2.51 10.86 -1.85
C GLN A 33 -2.66 9.35 -1.70
N TYR A 34 -2.43 8.84 -0.49
CA TYR A 34 -2.47 7.42 -0.16
C TYR A 34 -3.29 7.22 1.11
N ALA A 35 -4.17 6.24 1.09
CA ALA A 35 -4.97 5.85 2.24
C ALA A 35 -5.13 4.32 2.27
N SER A 36 -5.43 3.77 3.43
CA SER A 36 -5.76 2.36 3.58
C SER A 36 -7.26 2.12 3.43
N PHE A 37 -7.63 0.94 2.96
CA PHE A 37 -9.03 0.49 2.87
C PHE A 37 -9.70 0.29 4.23
N VAL A 38 -8.93 0.22 5.31
CA VAL A 38 -9.48 0.06 6.68
C VAL A 38 -10.47 1.16 7.04
N SER A 39 -10.27 2.38 6.51
CA SER A 39 -11.17 3.51 6.73
C SER A 39 -11.21 4.42 5.50
N LEU A 40 -11.75 3.90 4.42
CA LEU A 40 -11.87 4.60 3.15
C LEU A 40 -13.34 4.80 2.78
N PHE A 41 -13.71 6.05 2.49
CA PHE A 41 -15.02 6.41 1.98
C PHE A 41 -14.88 7.04 0.60
N ILE A 42 -15.56 6.50 -0.40
CA ILE A 42 -15.47 6.94 -1.80
C ILE A 42 -16.88 7.09 -2.38
N LYS A 43 -17.10 8.15 -3.14
CA LYS A 43 -18.34 8.30 -3.91
C LYS A 43 -18.42 7.23 -5.00
N ALA A 44 -19.57 6.58 -5.17
CA ALA A 44 -19.78 5.57 -6.19
C ALA A 44 -19.49 6.10 -7.63
N SER A 45 -19.77 7.38 -7.90
CA SER A 45 -19.43 8.02 -9.17
C SER A 45 -17.93 8.06 -9.46
N ILE A 46 -17.08 8.17 -8.43
CA ILE A 46 -15.62 8.09 -8.58
C ILE A 46 -15.21 6.67 -8.94
N VAL A 47 -15.78 5.66 -8.24
CA VAL A 47 -15.51 4.25 -8.54
C VAL A 47 -15.88 3.91 -9.99
N ARG A 48 -17.04 4.36 -10.45
CA ARG A 48 -17.48 4.16 -11.85
C ARG A 48 -16.53 4.80 -12.87
N ARG A 49 -15.95 5.95 -12.56
CA ARG A 49 -15.04 6.69 -13.46
C ARG A 49 -13.59 6.18 -13.42
N ILE A 50 -13.11 5.81 -12.25
CA ILE A 50 -11.71 5.38 -12.03
C ILE A 50 -11.55 3.88 -12.24
N GLY A 51 -12.63 3.10 -12.11
CA GLY A 51 -12.63 1.63 -12.10
C GLY A 51 -12.41 1.06 -10.70
N LEU A 52 -12.37 -0.25 -10.63
CA LEU A 52 -12.17 -1.03 -9.41
C LEU A 52 -10.67 -1.16 -9.05
N PRO A 53 -10.34 -1.51 -7.81
CA PRO A 53 -9.00 -1.97 -7.46
C PRO A 53 -8.58 -3.17 -8.34
N TYR A 54 -7.29 -3.33 -8.57
CA TYR A 54 -6.81 -4.50 -9.32
C TYR A 54 -7.08 -5.80 -8.56
N ARG A 55 -7.92 -6.66 -9.10
CA ARG A 55 -8.26 -7.96 -8.51
C ARG A 55 -7.03 -8.83 -8.31
N GLU A 56 -6.11 -8.79 -9.25
CA GLU A 56 -4.89 -9.60 -9.25
C GLU A 56 -3.88 -9.19 -8.18
N PHE A 57 -4.08 -8.03 -7.54
CA PHE A 57 -3.21 -7.64 -6.42
C PHE A 57 -3.40 -8.56 -5.21
N PHE A 58 -4.62 -9.05 -4.98
CA PHE A 58 -5.01 -9.97 -3.92
C PHE A 58 -4.75 -9.45 -2.51
N ILE A 59 -3.51 -9.06 -2.20
CA ILE A 59 -3.09 -8.53 -0.89
C ILE A 59 -1.89 -7.59 -1.07
N TRP A 60 -1.88 -6.52 -0.30
CA TRP A 60 -0.90 -5.45 -0.23
C TRP A 60 -0.74 -4.60 -1.48
N ALA A 61 -0.50 -3.34 -1.25
CA ALA A 61 -0.43 -2.26 -2.22
C ALA A 61 -1.73 -1.99 -3.00
N ASP A 62 -2.77 -2.80 -2.85
CA ASP A 62 -4.08 -2.65 -3.47
C ASP A 62 -4.75 -1.33 -3.06
N ASP A 63 -4.78 -1.05 -1.76
CA ASP A 63 -5.32 0.18 -1.19
C ASP A 63 -4.50 1.43 -1.61
N TRP A 64 -3.18 1.32 -1.59
CA TRP A 64 -2.32 2.43 -1.96
C TRP A 64 -2.31 2.70 -3.47
N GLU A 65 -2.30 1.67 -4.29
CA GLU A 65 -2.47 1.82 -5.74
C GLU A 65 -3.77 2.53 -6.07
N TYR A 66 -4.87 2.03 -5.50
CA TYR A 66 -6.20 2.53 -5.81
C TYR A 66 -6.39 3.98 -5.36
N THR A 67 -6.03 4.30 -4.12
CA THR A 67 -6.14 5.66 -3.60
C THR A 67 -5.19 6.63 -4.29
N ARG A 68 -3.99 6.18 -4.71
CA ARG A 68 -3.07 6.97 -5.53
C ARG A 68 -3.66 7.26 -6.91
N ARG A 69 -4.27 6.27 -7.55
CA ARG A 69 -4.95 6.42 -8.85
C ARG A 69 -6.10 7.41 -8.76
N ILE A 70 -6.89 7.36 -7.68
CA ILE A 70 -7.94 8.35 -7.40
C ILE A 70 -7.33 9.73 -7.20
N SER A 71 -6.32 9.86 -6.33
CA SER A 71 -5.75 11.16 -5.95
C SER A 71 -5.04 11.91 -7.08
N LYS A 72 -4.73 11.24 -8.19
CA LYS A 72 -4.25 11.88 -9.41
C LYS A 72 -5.34 12.66 -10.16
N LYS A 73 -6.59 12.34 -9.94
CA LYS A 73 -7.75 12.93 -10.63
C LYS A 73 -8.70 13.66 -9.70
N GLU A 74 -8.69 13.30 -8.41
CA GLU A 74 -9.61 13.80 -7.40
C GLU A 74 -8.88 14.29 -6.16
N LYS A 75 -9.46 15.24 -5.46
CA LYS A 75 -8.96 15.67 -4.15
C LYS A 75 -9.37 14.65 -3.08
N CYS A 76 -8.39 14.12 -2.37
CA CYS A 76 -8.59 13.17 -1.27
C CYS A 76 -8.18 13.82 0.05
N TYR A 77 -8.94 13.54 1.10
CA TYR A 77 -8.74 14.17 2.40
C TYR A 77 -8.72 13.14 3.51
N PHE A 78 -7.83 13.36 4.47
CA PHE A 78 -7.93 12.78 5.80
C PHE A 78 -8.90 13.62 6.63
N VAL A 79 -9.87 12.97 7.28
CA VAL A 79 -10.89 13.61 8.12
C VAL A 79 -10.72 13.12 9.57
N PRO A 80 -10.27 13.99 10.50
CA PRO A 80 -9.96 13.59 11.88
C PRO A 80 -11.18 13.15 12.68
N GLY A 81 -12.34 13.75 12.42
CA GLY A 81 -13.60 13.44 13.10
C GLY A 81 -14.22 12.09 12.68
N SER A 82 -13.76 11.48 11.57
CA SER A 82 -14.18 10.14 11.18
C SER A 82 -13.22 9.12 11.80
N VAL A 83 -13.62 8.52 12.91
CA VAL A 83 -12.79 7.60 13.70
C VAL A 83 -13.27 6.17 13.51
N VAL A 84 -12.31 5.27 13.29
CA VAL A 84 -12.53 3.82 13.17
C VAL A 84 -11.54 3.10 14.08
N HIS A 85 -12.02 2.15 14.87
CA HIS A 85 -11.19 1.27 15.68
C HIS A 85 -10.84 0.00 14.90
N HIS A 86 -9.56 -0.24 14.71
CA HIS A 86 -9.04 -1.44 14.05
C HIS A 86 -8.73 -2.51 15.09
N TRP A 87 -9.59 -3.50 15.17
CA TRP A 87 -9.45 -4.61 16.10
C TRP A 87 -8.64 -5.73 15.44
N SER A 88 -7.37 -5.80 15.81
CA SER A 88 -6.45 -6.85 15.40
C SER A 88 -5.86 -7.55 16.63
N ASN A 89 -5.49 -8.82 16.46
CA ASN A 89 -4.84 -9.58 17.53
C ASN A 89 -3.46 -9.05 17.89
N THR A 90 -2.81 -8.34 16.98
CA THR A 90 -1.49 -7.74 17.20
C THR A 90 -1.41 -6.36 16.56
N ASN A 91 -0.75 -5.42 17.24
CA ASN A 91 -0.48 -4.08 16.71
C ASN A 91 0.81 -4.06 15.84
N VAL A 92 1.22 -5.21 15.30
CA VAL A 92 2.47 -5.36 14.55
C VAL A 92 2.17 -5.47 13.07
N GLY A 93 2.77 -4.57 12.29
CA GLY A 93 2.71 -4.63 10.82
C GLY A 93 3.54 -5.77 10.24
N ALA A 94 3.15 -6.22 9.05
CA ALA A 94 3.94 -7.19 8.30
C ALA A 94 5.31 -6.60 7.94
N ASN A 95 6.37 -7.34 8.28
CA ASN A 95 7.75 -6.94 8.03
C ASN A 95 8.54 -8.16 7.53
N ILE A 96 9.07 -8.09 6.31
CA ILE A 96 9.82 -9.20 5.73
C ILE A 96 11.06 -9.58 6.56
N ILE A 97 11.65 -8.61 7.27
CA ILE A 97 12.88 -8.84 8.05
C ILE A 97 12.60 -9.85 9.16
N THR A 98 11.50 -9.63 9.90
CA THR A 98 11.12 -10.44 11.07
C THR A 98 10.12 -11.54 10.75
N THR A 99 9.72 -11.70 9.47
CA THR A 99 8.72 -12.68 9.09
C THR A 99 9.27 -14.11 9.16
N GLU A 100 8.43 -15.02 9.64
CA GLU A 100 8.72 -16.45 9.66
C GLU A 100 8.44 -17.08 8.28
N PRO A 101 9.03 -18.26 7.98
CA PRO A 101 8.93 -18.91 6.67
C PRO A 101 7.50 -19.18 6.20
N ASP A 102 6.59 -19.55 7.10
CA ASP A 102 5.18 -19.85 6.81
C ASP A 102 4.39 -18.66 6.25
N ARG A 103 4.86 -17.44 6.51
CA ARG A 103 4.23 -16.20 6.05
C ARG A 103 5.00 -15.49 4.94
N MET A 104 6.13 -16.02 4.53
CA MET A 104 7.05 -15.38 3.60
C MET A 104 6.44 -15.21 2.21
N GLU A 105 5.69 -16.19 1.73
CA GLU A 105 5.11 -16.19 0.37
C GLU A 105 4.19 -15.00 0.11
N ARG A 106 3.55 -14.42 1.14
CA ARG A 106 2.72 -13.21 0.98
C ARG A 106 3.52 -12.01 0.46
N PHE A 107 4.82 -11.95 0.77
CA PHE A 107 5.68 -10.85 0.32
C PHE A 107 5.95 -10.88 -1.19
N ASN A 108 5.68 -11.99 -1.90
CA ASN A 108 5.67 -12.01 -3.36
C ASN A 108 4.67 -10.98 -3.89
N TYR A 109 3.45 -10.97 -3.35
CA TYR A 109 2.44 -9.97 -3.74
C TYR A 109 2.94 -8.56 -3.46
N MET A 110 3.50 -8.29 -2.28
CA MET A 110 3.99 -6.96 -1.92
C MET A 110 5.01 -6.43 -2.94
N TYR A 111 6.09 -7.17 -3.19
CA TYR A 111 7.16 -6.70 -4.07
C TYR A 111 6.76 -6.67 -5.54
N ARG A 112 5.87 -7.56 -5.99
CA ARG A 112 5.29 -7.54 -7.32
C ARG A 112 4.37 -6.33 -7.52
N ASN A 113 3.43 -6.14 -6.60
CA ASN A 113 2.40 -5.10 -6.69
C ASN A 113 3.00 -3.69 -6.52
N ASP A 114 4.02 -3.55 -5.68
CA ASP A 114 4.76 -2.29 -5.52
C ASP A 114 5.35 -1.78 -6.84
N VAL A 115 5.83 -2.68 -7.71
CA VAL A 115 6.35 -2.28 -9.03
C VAL A 115 5.25 -1.62 -9.85
N VAL A 116 4.04 -2.18 -9.85
CA VAL A 116 2.89 -1.60 -10.57
C VAL A 116 2.47 -0.27 -9.95
N MET A 117 2.37 -0.24 -8.62
CA MET A 117 1.97 0.97 -7.89
C MET A 117 2.93 2.13 -8.14
N TYR A 118 4.23 1.91 -7.98
CA TYR A 118 5.23 2.99 -8.15
C TYR A 118 5.49 3.35 -9.61
N ARG A 119 5.19 2.46 -10.57
CA ARG A 119 5.22 2.78 -12.00
C ARG A 119 4.31 3.95 -12.35
N GLN A 120 3.21 4.13 -11.64
CA GLN A 120 2.31 5.27 -11.84
C GLN A 120 2.97 6.63 -11.60
N ASP A 121 4.03 6.69 -10.81
CA ASP A 121 4.78 7.91 -10.52
C ASP A 121 6.04 8.07 -11.40
N GLY A 122 6.11 7.29 -12.50
CA GLY A 122 7.18 7.40 -13.49
C GLY A 122 8.57 7.12 -12.94
N ILE A 123 9.54 7.93 -13.37
CA ILE A 123 10.95 7.78 -12.97
C ILE A 123 11.12 7.94 -11.47
N GLU A 124 10.47 8.94 -10.87
CA GLU A 124 10.57 9.19 -9.42
C GLU A 124 10.07 7.99 -8.60
N GLY A 125 8.95 7.37 -9.02
CA GLY A 125 8.44 6.15 -8.37
C GLY A 125 9.41 4.98 -8.51
N SER A 126 9.98 4.80 -9.68
CA SER A 126 10.95 3.74 -9.94
C SER A 126 12.23 3.89 -9.11
N VAL A 127 12.76 5.10 -8.99
CA VAL A 127 13.92 5.41 -8.14
C VAL A 127 13.61 5.15 -6.67
N TYR A 128 12.44 5.60 -6.21
CA TYR A 128 12.01 5.33 -4.83
C TYR A 128 11.96 3.83 -4.54
N LEU A 129 11.32 3.06 -5.41
CA LEU A 129 11.21 1.62 -5.26
C LEU A 129 12.58 0.94 -5.22
N PHE A 130 13.47 1.34 -6.11
CA PHE A 130 14.84 0.83 -6.18
C PHE A 130 15.59 1.05 -4.85
N ILE A 131 15.61 2.30 -4.36
CA ILE A 131 16.27 2.65 -3.09
C ILE A 131 15.64 1.86 -1.93
N ARG A 132 14.32 1.80 -1.85
CA ARG A 132 13.61 1.05 -0.81
C ARG A 132 13.97 -0.44 -0.82
N ASN A 133 14.02 -1.06 -1.99
CA ASN A 133 14.37 -2.47 -2.12
C ASN A 133 15.82 -2.73 -1.71
N ILE A 134 16.75 -1.83 -2.04
CA ILE A 134 18.14 -1.90 -1.55
C ILE A 134 18.17 -1.84 -0.02
N LEU A 135 17.48 -0.87 0.58
CA LEU A 135 17.42 -0.74 2.04
C LEU A 135 16.83 -1.98 2.72
N HIS A 136 15.79 -2.59 2.12
CA HIS A 136 15.23 -3.85 2.62
C HIS A 136 16.26 -4.99 2.55
N LYS A 137 16.98 -5.14 1.43
CA LYS A 137 18.04 -6.16 1.27
C LYS A 137 19.16 -5.96 2.31
N ILE A 138 19.62 -4.73 2.51
CA ILE A 138 20.66 -4.44 3.53
C ILE A 138 20.16 -4.81 4.93
N ARG A 139 18.94 -4.48 5.29
CA ARG A 139 18.37 -4.84 6.59
C ARG A 139 18.24 -6.35 6.76
N ILE A 140 17.73 -7.07 5.75
CA ILE A 140 17.65 -8.53 5.76
C ILE A 140 19.03 -9.14 5.97
N TYR A 141 20.06 -8.61 5.29
CA TYR A 141 21.42 -9.11 5.44
C TYR A 141 21.99 -8.91 6.85
N LYS A 142 21.66 -7.78 7.49
CA LYS A 142 22.09 -7.47 8.87
C LYS A 142 21.37 -8.32 9.92
N ASP A 143 20.10 -8.60 9.74
CA ASP A 143 19.24 -9.27 10.71
C ASP A 143 19.24 -10.81 10.59
N GLY A 144 19.87 -11.37 9.58
CA GLY A 144 20.47 -12.70 9.53
C GLY A 144 19.58 -13.94 9.41
N LYS A 145 18.24 -13.83 9.47
CA LYS A 145 17.36 -15.03 9.38
C LYS A 145 16.80 -15.22 7.96
N ASN A 146 16.95 -16.44 7.43
CA ASN A 146 16.45 -16.83 6.10
C ASN A 146 16.84 -15.85 4.99
N VAL A 147 18.08 -15.35 5.05
CA VAL A 147 18.59 -14.27 4.19
C VAL A 147 18.45 -14.64 2.71
N LYS A 148 18.91 -15.82 2.32
CA LYS A 148 18.91 -16.27 0.93
C LYS A 148 17.50 -16.32 0.35
N GLU A 149 16.57 -16.92 1.07
CA GLU A 149 15.17 -17.06 0.65
C GLU A 149 14.50 -15.69 0.50
N LYS A 150 14.69 -14.79 1.47
CA LYS A 150 14.13 -13.44 1.45
C LYS A 150 14.68 -12.60 0.28
N LEU A 151 15.98 -12.66 0.03
CA LEU A 151 16.60 -11.96 -1.09
C LEU A 151 16.12 -12.49 -2.43
N THR A 152 16.06 -13.82 -2.60
CA THR A 152 15.55 -14.48 -3.80
C THR A 152 14.09 -14.11 -4.06
N LEU A 153 13.25 -14.09 -3.00
CA LEU A 153 11.86 -13.66 -3.09
C LEU A 153 11.74 -12.23 -3.62
N ILE A 154 12.50 -11.29 -3.03
CA ILE A 154 12.46 -9.87 -3.46
C ILE A 154 12.83 -9.73 -4.93
N GLU A 155 13.88 -10.45 -5.38
CA GLU A 155 14.35 -10.39 -6.77
C GLU A 155 13.33 -10.97 -7.74
N ARG A 156 12.81 -12.18 -7.44
CA ARG A 156 11.79 -12.85 -8.23
C ARG A 156 10.54 -11.98 -8.36
N ALA A 157 9.97 -11.57 -7.23
CA ALA A 157 8.74 -10.79 -7.21
C ALA A 157 8.88 -9.41 -7.87
N THR A 158 10.02 -8.74 -7.70
CA THR A 158 10.30 -7.48 -8.40
C THR A 158 10.42 -7.69 -9.91
N LYS A 159 11.04 -8.80 -10.35
CA LYS A 159 11.12 -9.15 -11.79
C LYS A 159 9.74 -9.44 -12.36
N GLU A 160 8.92 -10.23 -11.68
CA GLU A 160 7.53 -10.49 -12.05
C GLU A 160 6.73 -9.19 -12.18
N GLY A 161 6.87 -8.27 -11.20
CA GLY A 161 6.18 -6.98 -11.23
C GLY A 161 6.53 -6.11 -12.44
N LYS A 162 7.74 -6.22 -12.99
CA LYS A 162 8.12 -5.50 -14.22
C LYS A 162 7.31 -5.96 -15.43
N LEU A 163 6.91 -7.22 -15.45
CA LEU A 163 6.13 -7.83 -16.53
C LEU A 163 4.62 -7.86 -16.23
N PHE A 164 4.24 -7.44 -15.03
CA PHE A 164 2.87 -7.47 -14.56
C PHE A 164 2.12 -6.18 -14.92
N TYR A 165 1.09 -6.29 -15.74
CA TYR A 165 0.25 -5.20 -16.22
C TYR A 165 -1.24 -5.55 -16.02
N PRO A 166 -1.74 -5.47 -14.76
CA PRO A 166 -3.14 -5.75 -14.48
C PRO A 166 -4.04 -4.74 -15.17
N LYS A 167 -5.23 -5.20 -15.57
CA LYS A 167 -6.22 -4.35 -16.23
C LYS A 167 -7.19 -3.77 -15.22
N VAL A 168 -7.56 -2.50 -15.41
CA VAL A 168 -8.62 -1.87 -14.62
C VAL A 168 -9.95 -2.46 -15.09
N GLU A 169 -10.70 -3.05 -14.17
CA GLU A 169 -12.08 -3.46 -14.37
C GLU A 169 -13.02 -2.32 -13.96
N PHE A 170 -14.15 -2.21 -14.60
CA PHE A 170 -15.18 -1.22 -14.26
C PHE A 170 -16.44 -1.93 -13.77
N PRO A 171 -17.17 -1.33 -12.80
CA PRO A 171 -18.44 -1.89 -12.35
C PRO A 171 -19.41 -2.07 -13.53
N GLU A 172 -20.10 -3.21 -13.57
CA GLU A 172 -21.22 -3.40 -14.49
C GLU A 172 -22.37 -2.47 -14.09
N GLY A 173 -22.93 -1.76 -15.03
CA GLY A 173 -24.06 -0.86 -14.83
C GLY A 173 -23.91 0.44 -15.64
N GLU A 174 -25.01 0.90 -16.17
CA GLU A 174 -25.23 2.06 -17.04
C GLU A 174 -24.01 2.94 -17.36
N LYS A 175 -23.62 2.94 -18.62
CA LYS A 175 -22.75 3.97 -19.20
C LYS A 175 -23.52 5.28 -19.09
N PHE A 176 -23.06 6.16 -18.21
CA PHE A 176 -23.50 7.55 -18.18
C PHE A 176 -22.67 8.37 -19.14
#